data_cc5668c873a78258a2ec348294fedd92
#
_entry.id   cc5668c873a78258a2ec348294fedd92
#
_cell.length_a   1.000
_cell.length_b   1.000
_cell.length_c   1.000
_cell.angle_alpha   90.00
_cell.angle_beta   90.00
_cell.angle_gamma   90.00
#
_symmetry.space_group_name_H-M   'P 1'
#
loop_
_entity.id
_entity.type
_entity.pdbx_description
1 polymer ?
#
loop_
_entity_poly.entity_id
_entity_poly.type
_entity_poly.pdbx_seq_one_letter_code
_entity_poly.pdbx_strand_id
1 'polypeptide(L)'
;MDSDYDVKTRITGLDELRMARPGQGCLVIIHAPLHSDLGRRYVLDKDTITIGRGRDNDIVVPSDCVSRRHSRLERRQDDIYAIDVGSTNGTYVNDDAERVTERRLERGDQLRIGDTIFKYLAGSDIEVQYHEIIFRMTVTDGLTNLANRKQLDAVLQEEIPRARRHGRDLAVLMLDIDHFKNINDTYGHLAGDSVLRGLAGILQKRLRPSDRLGRYGGEEFCAILPETSLLSAARIGEELRALVAAHSFVSEDHKIRVTISIGAGALEAGMDAAALYRAADEMLYKAKRTGRNKVCH
;
A
#
# COMPACT_ATOMS: atom_id res chain seq x y z
N MET A 1 -44.51 -20.20 -12.79
CA MET A 1 -44.00 -18.90 -13.27
C MET A 1 -42.82 -18.58 -12.39
N ASP A 2 -41.68 -19.12 -12.83
CA ASP A 2 -40.39 -18.93 -12.19
C ASP A 2 -39.87 -17.53 -12.51
N SER A 3 -39.50 -16.77 -11.52
CA SER A 3 -38.73 -15.55 -11.69
C SER A 3 -37.33 -15.76 -11.11
N ASP A 4 -36.44 -16.09 -12.00
CA ASP A 4 -34.98 -16.12 -11.83
C ASP A 4 -34.51 -14.74 -11.34
N TYR A 5 -34.06 -14.65 -10.09
CA TYR A 5 -33.27 -13.53 -9.60
C TYR A 5 -31.80 -13.79 -9.89
N ASP A 6 -31.38 -13.39 -11.09
CA ASP A 6 -29.97 -13.34 -11.48
C ASP A 6 -29.28 -12.18 -10.75
N VAL A 7 -28.74 -12.46 -9.56
CA VAL A 7 -27.93 -11.54 -8.79
C VAL A 7 -26.54 -11.51 -9.43
N LYS A 8 -26.36 -10.68 -10.45
CA LYS A 8 -25.04 -10.33 -10.96
C LYS A 8 -24.30 -9.49 -9.93
N THR A 9 -23.47 -10.16 -9.13
CA THR A 9 -22.46 -9.49 -8.32
C THR A 9 -21.49 -8.75 -9.25
N ARG A 10 -21.69 -7.46 -9.46
CA ARG A 10 -20.73 -6.58 -10.11
C ARG A 10 -19.55 -6.39 -9.18
N ILE A 11 -18.45 -7.04 -9.46
CA ILE A 11 -17.14 -6.72 -8.87
C ILE A 11 -16.70 -5.40 -9.50
N THR A 12 -17.08 -4.28 -8.89
CA THR A 12 -16.61 -2.94 -9.22
C THR A 12 -15.16 -2.84 -8.75
N GLY A 13 -14.20 -2.87 -9.66
CA GLY A 13 -12.76 -2.75 -9.36
C GLY A 13 -11.86 -3.48 -10.36
N LEU A 14 -12.43 -4.19 -11.33
CA LEU A 14 -11.65 -4.87 -12.38
C LEU A 14 -11.23 -3.95 -13.54
N ASP A 15 -11.79 -2.76 -13.66
CA ASP A 15 -11.58 -1.88 -14.83
C ASP A 15 -10.25 -1.08 -14.79
N GLU A 16 -9.53 -1.07 -13.66
CA GLU A 16 -8.19 -0.47 -13.57
C GLU A 16 -7.04 -1.49 -13.66
N LEU A 17 -7.34 -2.76 -13.83
CA LEU A 17 -6.34 -3.74 -14.25
C LEU A 17 -5.94 -3.39 -15.67
N ARG A 18 -4.86 -2.64 -15.88
CA ARG A 18 -4.14 -2.65 -17.14
C ARG A 18 -3.77 -4.12 -17.41
N MET A 19 -4.67 -4.82 -18.08
CA MET A 19 -4.39 -6.14 -18.59
C MET A 19 -3.10 -6.04 -19.41
N ALA A 20 -2.05 -6.74 -19.00
CA ALA A 20 -0.88 -6.89 -19.83
C ALA A 20 -1.36 -7.38 -21.18
N ARG A 21 -0.96 -6.72 -22.27
CA ARG A 21 -1.30 -7.18 -23.62
C ARG A 21 -0.80 -8.60 -23.77
N PRO A 22 -1.49 -9.48 -24.53
CA PRO A 22 -0.98 -10.81 -24.84
C PRO A 22 0.49 -10.70 -25.32
N GLY A 23 1.42 -11.38 -24.63
CA GLY A 23 2.86 -11.30 -24.92
C GLY A 23 3.68 -10.36 -24.03
N GLN A 24 3.08 -9.56 -23.13
CA GLN A 24 3.83 -8.77 -22.16
C GLN A 24 4.15 -9.59 -20.90
N GLY A 25 5.44 -9.81 -20.64
CA GLY A 25 5.92 -10.39 -19.39
C GLY A 25 5.86 -9.41 -18.21
N CYS A 26 5.98 -9.93 -17.00
CA CYS A 26 6.17 -9.13 -15.80
C CYS A 26 7.18 -9.78 -14.84
N LEU A 27 7.78 -8.96 -13.97
CA LEU A 27 8.51 -9.42 -12.79
C LEU A 27 7.64 -9.26 -11.55
N VAL A 28 7.62 -10.26 -10.69
CA VAL A 28 6.98 -10.22 -9.37
C VAL A 28 8.02 -10.46 -8.30
N ILE A 29 8.10 -9.60 -7.29
CA ILE A 29 9.00 -9.82 -6.15
C ILE A 29 8.47 -10.99 -5.31
N ILE A 30 9.25 -12.06 -5.20
CA ILE A 30 8.93 -13.24 -4.38
C ILE A 30 9.76 -13.30 -3.09
N HIS A 31 10.86 -12.56 -3.03
CA HIS A 31 11.67 -12.35 -1.83
C HIS A 31 12.28 -10.96 -1.84
N ALA A 32 12.19 -10.25 -0.72
CA ALA A 32 12.86 -8.97 -0.49
C ALA A 32 13.13 -8.81 1.01
N PRO A 33 14.18 -8.05 1.42
CA PRO A 33 14.44 -7.72 2.82
C PRO A 33 13.26 -6.98 3.46
N LEU A 34 12.60 -6.13 2.68
CA LEU A 34 11.40 -5.40 3.08
C LEU A 34 10.17 -6.18 2.66
N HIS A 35 9.39 -6.64 3.64
CA HIS A 35 8.16 -7.41 3.39
C HIS A 35 7.10 -6.61 2.62
N SER A 36 7.18 -5.26 2.64
CA SER A 36 6.31 -4.36 1.88
C SER A 36 6.38 -4.53 0.37
N ASP A 37 7.51 -5.01 -0.13
CA ASP A 37 7.74 -5.17 -1.57
C ASP A 37 7.36 -6.58 -2.09
N LEU A 38 7.11 -7.54 -1.20
CA LEU A 38 6.71 -8.89 -1.60
C LEU A 38 5.43 -8.88 -2.42
N GLY A 39 5.45 -9.50 -3.60
CA GLY A 39 4.34 -9.59 -4.53
C GLY A 39 4.15 -8.35 -5.41
N ARG A 40 4.98 -7.30 -5.25
CA ARG A 40 4.95 -6.14 -6.14
C ARG A 40 5.28 -6.55 -7.56
N ARG A 41 4.44 -6.11 -8.50
CA ARG A 41 4.57 -6.44 -9.92
C ARG A 41 5.13 -5.26 -10.71
N TYR A 42 6.03 -5.58 -11.63
CA TYR A 42 6.57 -4.65 -12.62
C TYR A 42 6.26 -5.20 -14.02
N VAL A 43 5.43 -4.48 -14.77
CA VAL A 43 5.09 -4.84 -16.15
C VAL A 43 6.28 -4.48 -17.04
N LEU A 44 6.67 -5.41 -17.91
CA LEU A 44 7.75 -5.21 -18.86
C LEU A 44 7.18 -4.61 -20.15
N ASP A 45 6.84 -3.31 -20.12
CA ASP A 45 6.17 -2.58 -21.22
C ASP A 45 7.12 -1.77 -22.11
N LYS A 46 8.43 -1.78 -21.79
CA LYS A 46 9.49 -1.11 -22.54
C LYS A 46 10.43 -2.11 -23.19
N ASP A 47 11.14 -1.70 -24.23
CA ASP A 47 12.19 -2.51 -24.87
C ASP A 47 13.40 -2.70 -23.95
N THR A 48 13.68 -1.72 -23.11
CA THR A 48 14.73 -1.80 -22.08
C THR A 48 14.15 -1.32 -20.75
N ILE A 49 14.37 -2.12 -19.70
CA ILE A 49 13.99 -1.81 -18.32
C ILE A 49 15.23 -1.92 -17.45
N THR A 50 15.55 -0.84 -16.74
CA THR A 50 16.73 -0.77 -15.86
C THR A 50 16.36 -1.12 -14.43
N ILE A 51 17.26 -1.85 -13.73
CA ILE A 51 17.08 -2.30 -12.36
C ILE A 51 18.30 -1.90 -11.53
N GLY A 52 18.08 -1.30 -10.38
CA GLY A 52 19.18 -0.91 -9.49
C GLY A 52 18.72 -0.10 -8.29
N ARG A 53 19.67 0.24 -7.41
CA ARG A 53 19.42 1.05 -6.21
C ARG A 53 19.20 2.53 -6.52
N GLY A 54 19.73 3.02 -7.64
CA GLY A 54 19.58 4.43 -8.06
C GLY A 54 18.14 4.75 -8.42
N ARG A 55 17.70 5.97 -8.08
CA ARG A 55 16.33 6.43 -8.34
C ARG A 55 16.03 6.68 -9.83
N ASP A 56 17.06 6.66 -10.66
CA ASP A 56 17.02 6.79 -12.12
C ASP A 56 16.71 5.48 -12.85
N ASN A 57 16.56 4.37 -12.12
CA ASN A 57 16.15 3.10 -12.71
C ASN A 57 14.61 2.99 -12.82
N ASP A 58 14.15 2.21 -13.79
CA ASP A 58 12.73 1.87 -13.96
C ASP A 58 12.23 1.02 -12.77
N ILE A 59 13.05 0.07 -12.31
CA ILE A 59 12.80 -0.73 -11.11
C ILE A 59 13.85 -0.36 -10.07
N VAL A 60 13.41 0.35 -9.02
CA VAL A 60 14.27 0.75 -7.92
C VAL A 60 14.22 -0.31 -6.83
N VAL A 61 15.38 -0.91 -6.52
CA VAL A 61 15.56 -1.88 -5.42
C VAL A 61 16.40 -1.21 -4.32
N PRO A 62 15.78 -0.73 -3.23
CA PRO A 62 16.46 0.07 -2.21
C PRO A 62 17.24 -0.79 -1.21
N SER A 63 18.23 -1.53 -1.70
CA SER A 63 19.12 -2.38 -0.91
C SER A 63 20.57 -2.00 -1.11
N ASP A 64 21.37 -2.05 -0.04
CA ASP A 64 22.81 -1.80 -0.10
C ASP A 64 23.57 -2.93 -0.83
N CYS A 65 22.95 -4.11 -0.96
CA CYS A 65 23.46 -5.22 -1.76
C CYS A 65 23.25 -5.01 -3.27
N VAL A 66 22.53 -3.96 -3.68
CA VAL A 66 22.24 -3.66 -5.09
C VAL A 66 23.02 -2.44 -5.57
N SER A 67 23.70 -2.55 -6.70
CA SER A 67 24.43 -1.45 -7.33
C SER A 67 23.48 -0.35 -7.81
N ARG A 68 23.97 0.90 -7.93
CA ARG A 68 23.16 2.03 -8.43
C ARG A 68 22.52 1.71 -9.77
N ARG A 69 23.28 1.15 -10.72
CA ARG A 69 22.81 0.45 -11.90
C ARG A 69 23.31 -0.98 -11.78
N HIS A 70 22.41 -1.95 -11.73
CA HIS A 70 22.75 -3.33 -11.43
C HIS A 70 22.54 -4.24 -12.62
N SER A 71 21.33 -4.21 -13.15
CA SER A 71 20.93 -5.05 -14.28
C SER A 71 20.01 -4.26 -15.21
N ARG A 72 19.85 -4.78 -16.41
CA ARG A 72 18.78 -4.35 -17.32
C ARG A 72 18.11 -5.56 -17.92
N LEU A 73 16.84 -5.41 -18.24
CA LEU A 73 16.11 -6.35 -19.08
C LEU A 73 16.00 -5.78 -20.47
N GLU A 74 16.27 -6.57 -21.48
CA GLU A 74 16.10 -6.19 -22.88
C GLU A 74 15.12 -7.12 -23.56
N ARG A 75 14.16 -6.51 -24.29
CA ARG A 75 13.26 -7.23 -25.18
C ARG A 75 13.93 -7.40 -26.53
N ARG A 76 14.06 -8.64 -26.97
CA ARG A 76 14.52 -8.99 -28.32
C ARG A 76 13.47 -9.89 -28.97
N GLN A 77 12.71 -9.32 -29.90
CA GLN A 77 11.49 -9.93 -30.43
C GLN A 77 10.49 -10.25 -29.31
N ASP A 78 10.16 -11.51 -29.09
CA ASP A 78 9.25 -11.95 -28.04
C ASP A 78 9.95 -12.40 -26.74
N ASP A 79 11.29 -12.43 -26.75
CA ASP A 79 12.09 -12.90 -25.63
C ASP A 79 12.59 -11.74 -24.75
N ILE A 80 12.71 -12.00 -23.45
CA ILE A 80 13.31 -11.08 -22.46
C ILE A 80 14.66 -11.62 -22.03
N TYR A 81 15.66 -10.77 -22.08
CA TYR A 81 17.03 -11.07 -21.66
C TYR A 81 17.37 -10.29 -20.40
N ALA A 82 17.88 -10.96 -19.38
CA ALA A 82 18.49 -10.34 -18.21
C ALA A 82 19.98 -10.13 -18.46
N ILE A 83 20.47 -8.90 -18.26
CA ILE A 83 21.85 -8.51 -18.53
C ILE A 83 22.40 -7.82 -17.28
N ASP A 84 23.51 -8.33 -16.73
CA ASP A 84 24.25 -7.64 -15.68
C ASP A 84 25.10 -6.52 -16.29
N VAL A 85 25.00 -5.32 -15.72
CA VAL A 85 25.71 -4.14 -16.25
C VAL A 85 27.02 -3.83 -15.51
N GLY A 86 27.65 -4.85 -14.92
CA GLY A 86 28.87 -4.71 -14.13
C GLY A 86 28.58 -4.46 -12.65
N SER A 87 27.52 -5.09 -12.12
CA SER A 87 27.14 -4.95 -10.71
C SER A 87 28.21 -5.51 -9.77
N THR A 88 28.24 -5.04 -8.53
CA THR A 88 29.21 -5.52 -7.52
C THR A 88 28.92 -6.96 -7.09
N ASN A 89 27.67 -7.27 -6.78
CA ASN A 89 27.28 -8.56 -6.23
C ASN A 89 26.75 -9.56 -7.26
N GLY A 90 26.64 -9.17 -8.53
CA GLY A 90 26.19 -10.04 -9.62
C GLY A 90 24.68 -10.22 -9.70
N THR A 91 24.25 -10.61 -10.88
CA THR A 91 22.87 -11.01 -11.21
C THR A 91 22.85 -12.52 -11.40
N TYR A 92 21.83 -13.21 -10.89
CA TYR A 92 21.71 -14.67 -10.96
C TYR A 92 20.32 -15.06 -11.42
N VAL A 93 20.23 -16.19 -12.12
CA VAL A 93 18.94 -16.75 -12.58
C VAL A 93 18.79 -18.16 -12.00
N ASN A 94 17.66 -18.41 -11.33
CA ASN A 94 17.38 -19.62 -10.57
C ASN A 94 18.43 -19.90 -9.47
N ASP A 95 18.74 -21.17 -9.23
CA ASP A 95 19.74 -21.59 -8.24
C ASP A 95 21.16 -21.64 -8.82
N ASP A 96 21.39 -21.05 -10.00
CA ASP A 96 22.71 -21.02 -10.59
C ASP A 96 23.69 -20.30 -9.66
N ALA A 97 24.80 -20.98 -9.35
CA ALA A 97 25.89 -20.42 -8.55
C ALA A 97 26.71 -19.39 -9.34
N GLU A 98 26.57 -19.39 -10.67
CA GLU A 98 27.34 -18.54 -11.57
C GLU A 98 26.57 -17.24 -11.88
N ARG A 99 27.29 -16.14 -11.80
CA ARG A 99 26.82 -14.82 -12.20
C ARG A 99 26.55 -14.82 -13.71
N VAL A 100 25.37 -14.36 -14.11
CA VAL A 100 25.02 -14.20 -15.51
C VAL A 100 25.58 -12.87 -16.05
N THR A 101 26.18 -12.91 -17.23
CA THR A 101 26.49 -11.71 -18.00
C THR A 101 25.28 -11.30 -18.84
N GLU A 102 24.67 -12.29 -19.52
CA GLU A 102 23.45 -12.18 -20.27
C GLU A 102 22.75 -13.53 -20.28
N ARG A 103 21.40 -13.55 -20.05
CA ARG A 103 20.61 -14.77 -20.12
C ARG A 103 19.17 -14.48 -20.56
N ARG A 104 18.66 -15.29 -21.48
CA ARG A 104 17.25 -15.30 -21.82
C ARG A 104 16.45 -15.83 -20.62
N LEU A 105 15.42 -15.10 -20.24
CA LEU A 105 14.49 -15.53 -19.18
C LEU A 105 13.42 -16.43 -19.76
N GLU A 106 13.21 -17.55 -19.10
CA GLU A 106 12.09 -18.46 -19.36
C GLU A 106 11.01 -18.25 -18.31
N ARG A 107 9.78 -18.64 -18.69
CA ARG A 107 8.64 -18.54 -17.79
C ARG A 107 8.92 -19.27 -16.47
N GLY A 108 8.72 -18.57 -15.34
CA GLY A 108 8.95 -19.11 -14.01
C GLY A 108 10.35 -18.88 -13.48
N ASP A 109 11.29 -18.39 -14.31
CA ASP A 109 12.65 -18.10 -13.85
C ASP A 109 12.67 -17.11 -12.68
N GLN A 110 13.55 -17.36 -11.75
CA GLN A 110 13.83 -16.51 -10.59
C GLN A 110 15.08 -15.67 -10.86
N LEU A 111 14.92 -14.36 -10.95
CA LEU A 111 16.01 -13.40 -11.14
C LEU A 111 16.42 -12.83 -9.78
N ARG A 112 17.62 -13.18 -9.29
CA ARG A 112 18.15 -12.68 -8.03
C ARG A 112 19.12 -11.50 -8.28
N ILE A 113 18.80 -10.38 -7.63
CA ILE A 113 19.54 -9.11 -7.69
C ILE A 113 19.81 -8.66 -6.26
N GLY A 114 21.04 -8.85 -5.78
CA GLY A 114 21.39 -8.67 -4.38
C GLY A 114 20.62 -9.65 -3.50
N ASP A 115 19.84 -9.10 -2.56
CA ASP A 115 18.98 -9.81 -1.61
C ASP A 115 17.50 -9.85 -2.05
N THR A 116 17.19 -9.39 -3.25
CA THR A 116 15.84 -9.41 -3.82
C THR A 116 15.74 -10.46 -4.92
N ILE A 117 14.65 -11.25 -4.89
CA ILE A 117 14.36 -12.27 -5.90
C ILE A 117 13.06 -11.91 -6.60
N PHE A 118 13.13 -11.80 -7.91
CA PHE A 118 11.99 -11.62 -8.79
C PHE A 118 11.65 -12.93 -9.48
N LYS A 119 10.37 -13.22 -9.68
CA LYS A 119 9.89 -14.28 -10.57
C LYS A 119 9.45 -13.67 -11.88
N TYR A 120 9.96 -14.18 -13.00
CA TYR A 120 9.54 -13.79 -14.33
C TYR A 120 8.28 -14.57 -14.73
N LEU A 121 7.23 -13.88 -15.14
CA LEU A 121 5.95 -14.44 -15.56
C LEU A 121 5.57 -13.89 -16.93
N ALA A 122 5.06 -14.74 -17.81
CA ALA A 122 4.59 -14.34 -19.14
C ALA A 122 3.15 -13.79 -19.06
N GLY A 123 2.81 -12.79 -19.88
CA GLY A 123 1.69 -11.87 -19.72
C GLY A 123 0.25 -12.41 -19.71
N SER A 124 0.01 -13.69 -20.02
CA SER A 124 -1.34 -14.28 -20.02
C SER A 124 -1.57 -15.28 -18.87
N ASP A 125 -0.66 -15.34 -17.92
CA ASP A 125 -0.70 -16.37 -16.89
C ASP A 125 -1.76 -16.13 -15.83
N ILE A 126 -2.62 -17.11 -15.63
CA ILE A 126 -3.49 -17.25 -14.44
C ILE A 126 -2.64 -17.07 -13.16
N GLU A 127 -1.39 -17.54 -13.16
CA GLU A 127 -0.44 -17.41 -12.06
C GLU A 127 -0.11 -15.95 -11.73
N VAL A 128 0.00 -15.07 -12.74
CA VAL A 128 0.18 -13.61 -12.55
C VAL A 128 -1.02 -13.02 -11.81
N GLN A 129 -2.22 -13.37 -12.24
CA GLN A 129 -3.46 -12.91 -11.59
C GLN A 129 -3.57 -13.46 -10.17
N TYR A 130 -3.19 -14.72 -9.96
CA TYR A 130 -3.22 -15.35 -8.64
C TYR A 130 -2.24 -14.70 -7.67
N HIS A 131 -1.00 -14.44 -8.09
CA HIS A 131 -0.02 -13.73 -7.27
C HIS A 131 -0.46 -12.30 -6.94
N GLU A 132 -1.09 -11.59 -7.86
CA GLU A 132 -1.61 -10.25 -7.61
C GLU A 132 -2.78 -10.26 -6.63
N ILE A 133 -3.70 -11.21 -6.77
CA ILE A 133 -4.83 -11.38 -5.85
C ILE A 133 -4.31 -11.73 -4.44
N ILE A 134 -3.40 -12.71 -4.33
CA ILE A 134 -2.80 -13.10 -3.04
C ILE A 134 -2.06 -11.91 -2.42
N PHE A 135 -1.26 -11.19 -3.20
CA PHE A 135 -0.55 -10.01 -2.70
C PHE A 135 -1.52 -8.95 -2.19
N ARG A 136 -2.54 -8.59 -2.96
CA ARG A 136 -3.57 -7.65 -2.52
C ARG A 136 -4.23 -8.11 -1.22
N MET A 137 -4.61 -9.38 -1.11
CA MET A 137 -5.18 -9.95 0.12
C MET A 137 -4.25 -9.86 1.32
N THR A 138 -2.93 -9.86 1.11
CA THR A 138 -1.95 -9.77 2.20
C THR A 138 -1.64 -8.35 2.65
N VAL A 139 -1.82 -7.34 1.80
CA VAL A 139 -1.42 -5.95 2.07
C VAL A 139 -2.59 -4.95 2.14
N THR A 140 -3.79 -5.33 1.64
CA THR A 140 -4.97 -4.45 1.68
C THR A 140 -6.08 -5.00 2.57
N ASP A 141 -6.93 -4.11 3.05
CA ASP A 141 -8.19 -4.44 3.70
C ASP A 141 -9.26 -4.75 2.64
N GLY A 142 -9.90 -5.92 2.74
CA GLY A 142 -10.84 -6.41 1.74
C GLY A 142 -12.12 -5.59 1.59
N LEU A 143 -12.49 -4.76 2.57
CA LEU A 143 -13.68 -3.92 2.51
C LEU A 143 -13.42 -2.55 1.89
N THR A 144 -12.30 -1.92 2.29
CA THR A 144 -11.99 -0.52 1.95
C THR A 144 -10.97 -0.39 0.83
N ASN A 145 -10.28 -1.47 0.47
CA ASN A 145 -9.13 -1.50 -0.45
C ASN A 145 -7.95 -0.59 -0.04
N LEU A 146 -7.95 -0.09 1.17
CA LEU A 146 -6.81 0.63 1.75
C LEU A 146 -5.74 -0.35 2.26
N ALA A 147 -4.56 0.16 2.60
CA ALA A 147 -3.57 -0.65 3.29
C ALA A 147 -4.17 -1.30 4.55
N ASN A 148 -3.85 -2.56 4.81
CA ASN A 148 -4.20 -3.18 6.08
C ASN A 148 -3.15 -2.83 7.15
N ARG A 149 -3.41 -3.23 8.40
CA ARG A 149 -2.50 -2.97 9.54
C ARG A 149 -1.08 -3.47 9.29
N LYS A 150 -0.93 -4.67 8.73
CA LYS A 150 0.38 -5.26 8.43
C LYS A 150 1.19 -4.38 7.47
N GLN A 151 0.54 -3.84 6.45
CA GLN A 151 1.18 -2.94 5.49
C GLN A 151 1.53 -1.59 6.12
N LEU A 152 0.67 -1.05 6.99
CA LEU A 152 0.97 0.18 7.74
C LEU A 152 2.20 0.00 8.63
N ASP A 153 2.29 -1.14 9.35
CA ASP A 153 3.43 -1.46 10.21
C ASP A 153 4.74 -1.51 9.39
N ALA A 154 4.71 -2.17 8.23
CA ALA A 154 5.86 -2.25 7.34
C ALA A 154 6.30 -0.86 6.85
N VAL A 155 5.35 -0.04 6.38
CA VAL A 155 5.63 1.35 5.96
C VAL A 155 6.25 2.17 7.08
N LEU A 156 5.73 2.07 8.30
CA LEU A 156 6.24 2.86 9.40
C LEU A 156 7.65 2.44 9.81
N GLN A 157 7.96 1.13 9.75
CA GLN A 157 9.31 0.61 9.97
C GLN A 157 10.32 1.13 8.93
N GLU A 158 9.90 1.44 7.71
CA GLU A 158 10.74 2.04 6.68
C GLU A 158 10.88 3.56 6.84
N GLU A 159 9.78 4.26 7.13
CA GLU A 159 9.77 5.72 7.20
C GLU A 159 10.49 6.27 8.44
N ILE A 160 10.48 5.56 9.59
CA ILE A 160 11.20 6.02 10.80
C ILE A 160 12.71 6.15 10.59
N PRO A 161 13.44 5.13 10.10
CA PRO A 161 14.86 5.26 9.79
C PRO A 161 15.14 6.33 8.73
N ARG A 162 14.24 6.46 7.74
CA ARG A 162 14.35 7.47 6.69
C ARG A 162 14.22 8.89 7.25
N ALA A 163 13.20 9.14 8.07
CA ALA A 163 12.97 10.42 8.73
C ALA A 163 14.18 10.83 9.60
N ARG A 164 14.70 9.89 10.40
CA ARG A 164 15.87 10.12 11.24
C ARG A 164 17.14 10.44 10.45
N ARG A 165 17.42 9.66 9.39
CA ARG A 165 18.61 9.86 8.54
C ARG A 165 18.63 11.25 7.92
N HIS A 166 17.48 11.78 7.58
CA HIS A 166 17.37 13.07 6.87
C HIS A 166 16.93 14.22 7.77
N GLY A 167 16.75 14.00 9.07
CA GLY A 167 16.27 15.02 10.01
C GLY A 167 14.91 15.57 9.62
N ARG A 168 14.00 14.73 9.11
CA ARG A 168 12.67 15.14 8.65
C ARG A 168 11.59 14.72 9.63
N ASP A 169 10.54 15.52 9.71
CA ASP A 169 9.37 15.22 10.51
C ASP A 169 8.64 13.97 9.99
N LEU A 170 8.02 13.24 10.88
CA LEU A 170 7.11 12.14 10.56
C LEU A 170 5.99 12.15 11.59
N ALA A 171 4.74 12.14 11.13
CA ALA A 171 3.57 12.11 11.99
C ALA A 171 2.63 10.95 11.62
N VAL A 172 1.80 10.58 12.61
CA VAL A 172 0.75 9.58 12.46
C VAL A 172 -0.56 10.18 12.95
N LEU A 173 -1.64 9.94 12.20
CA LEU A 173 -3.01 10.17 12.64
C LEU A 173 -3.68 8.82 12.90
N MET A 174 -4.23 8.63 14.09
CA MET A 174 -5.19 7.56 14.39
C MET A 174 -6.60 8.12 14.37
N LEU A 175 -7.48 7.51 13.59
CA LEU A 175 -8.84 7.98 13.36
C LEU A 175 -9.83 6.88 13.70
N ASP A 176 -10.98 7.26 14.26
CA ASP A 176 -12.03 6.30 14.63
C ASP A 176 -13.40 6.93 14.41
N ILE A 177 -14.35 6.12 13.91
CA ILE A 177 -15.72 6.57 13.64
C ILE A 177 -16.49 6.64 14.97
N ASP A 178 -16.94 7.83 15.31
CA ASP A 178 -17.70 8.04 16.53
C ASP A 178 -19.04 7.26 16.50
N HIS A 179 -19.28 6.49 17.56
CA HIS A 179 -20.50 5.71 17.74
C HIS A 179 -20.81 4.71 16.60
N PHE A 180 -19.78 4.12 15.96
CA PHE A 180 -19.97 3.20 14.84
C PHE A 180 -20.88 2.01 15.17
N LYS A 181 -20.79 1.48 16.40
CA LYS A 181 -21.68 0.43 16.86
C LYS A 181 -23.16 0.83 16.74
N ASN A 182 -23.52 2.08 17.10
CA ASN A 182 -24.90 2.53 16.99
C ASN A 182 -25.38 2.58 15.53
N ILE A 183 -24.48 2.84 14.59
CA ILE A 183 -24.79 2.81 13.15
C ILE A 183 -25.15 1.39 12.73
N ASN A 184 -24.33 0.41 13.12
CA ASN A 184 -24.61 -0.99 12.84
C ASN A 184 -25.90 -1.49 13.51
N ASP A 185 -26.12 -1.11 14.75
CA ASP A 185 -27.31 -1.51 15.52
C ASP A 185 -28.61 -0.89 14.95
N THR A 186 -28.51 0.32 14.35
CA THR A 186 -29.69 1.06 13.83
C THR A 186 -29.97 0.73 12.36
N TYR A 187 -28.94 0.64 11.51
CA TYR A 187 -29.07 0.54 10.06
C TYR A 187 -28.55 -0.78 9.48
N GLY A 188 -28.05 -1.66 10.34
CA GLY A 188 -27.46 -2.95 9.93
C GLY A 188 -26.01 -2.85 9.47
N HIS A 189 -25.33 -4.01 9.42
CA HIS A 189 -23.91 -4.10 9.08
C HIS A 189 -23.60 -3.65 7.64
N LEU A 190 -24.51 -3.84 6.69
CA LEU A 190 -24.32 -3.39 5.31
C LEU A 190 -24.23 -1.85 5.21
N ALA A 191 -24.98 -1.15 6.05
CA ALA A 191 -24.92 0.30 6.15
C ALA A 191 -23.58 0.75 6.79
N GLY A 192 -23.12 0.06 7.84
CA GLY A 192 -21.80 0.27 8.41
C GLY A 192 -20.69 0.07 7.40
N ASP A 193 -20.75 -0.98 6.60
CA ASP A 193 -19.79 -1.25 5.51
C ASP A 193 -19.80 -0.13 4.46
N SER A 194 -20.97 0.42 4.12
CA SER A 194 -21.09 1.54 3.19
C SER A 194 -20.44 2.81 3.78
N VAL A 195 -20.62 3.07 5.07
CA VAL A 195 -19.95 4.16 5.79
C VAL A 195 -18.43 3.99 5.77
N LEU A 196 -17.92 2.78 6.05
CA LEU A 196 -16.48 2.50 6.02
C LEU A 196 -15.86 2.73 4.64
N ARG A 197 -16.52 2.25 3.56
CA ARG A 197 -16.06 2.50 2.17
C ARG A 197 -16.12 3.99 1.81
N GLY A 198 -17.18 4.66 2.17
CA GLY A 198 -17.35 6.10 1.90
C GLY A 198 -16.29 6.93 2.64
N LEU A 199 -16.05 6.61 3.92
CA LEU A 199 -15.00 7.25 4.71
C LEU A 199 -13.62 7.05 4.08
N ALA A 200 -13.26 5.82 3.73
CA ALA A 200 -12.01 5.50 3.05
C ALA A 200 -11.80 6.38 1.81
N GLY A 201 -12.83 6.54 0.98
CA GLY A 201 -12.78 7.39 -0.21
C GLY A 201 -12.60 8.88 0.10
N ILE A 202 -13.20 9.41 1.17
CA ILE A 202 -13.03 10.81 1.61
C ILE A 202 -11.60 11.03 2.08
N LEU A 203 -11.10 10.15 2.96
CA LEU A 203 -9.75 10.26 3.52
C LEU A 203 -8.69 10.19 2.42
N GLN A 204 -8.82 9.24 1.49
CA GLN A 204 -7.87 9.04 0.39
C GLN A 204 -7.79 10.23 -0.56
N LYS A 205 -8.92 10.86 -0.89
CA LYS A 205 -8.96 12.03 -1.77
C LYS A 205 -8.27 13.27 -1.19
N ARG A 206 -8.24 13.40 0.15
CA ARG A 206 -7.62 14.57 0.81
C ARG A 206 -6.13 14.38 1.03
N LEU A 207 -5.66 13.17 1.23
CA LEU A 207 -4.27 12.87 1.49
C LEU A 207 -3.41 12.93 0.21
N ARG A 208 -2.13 13.21 0.38
CA ARG A 208 -1.16 13.29 -0.73
C ARG A 208 -0.72 11.90 -1.17
N PRO A 209 -0.20 11.72 -2.39
CA PRO A 209 0.37 10.44 -2.84
C PRO A 209 1.53 9.92 -1.96
N SER A 210 2.25 10.82 -1.28
CA SER A 210 3.31 10.47 -0.32
C SER A 210 2.78 9.92 0.99
N ASP A 211 1.55 10.30 1.38
CA ASP A 211 0.93 9.86 2.60
C ASP A 211 0.45 8.42 2.45
N ARG A 212 0.40 7.68 3.54
CA ARG A 212 -0.08 6.29 3.54
C ARG A 212 -1.30 6.18 4.42
N LEU A 213 -2.40 5.75 3.83
CA LEU A 213 -3.66 5.54 4.52
C LEU A 213 -3.98 4.06 4.60
N GLY A 214 -4.46 3.59 5.75
CA GLY A 214 -4.89 2.22 5.92
C GLY A 214 -6.00 2.07 6.95
N ARG A 215 -6.67 0.91 6.90
CA ARG A 215 -7.59 0.48 7.94
C ARG A 215 -6.81 -0.30 9.00
N TYR A 216 -6.76 0.25 10.20
CA TYR A 216 -5.96 -0.30 11.29
C TYR A 216 -6.69 -1.39 12.08
N GLY A 217 -8.02 -1.27 12.19
CA GLY A 217 -8.92 -2.23 12.87
C GLY A 217 -10.35 -1.99 12.44
N GLY A 218 -11.32 -2.61 13.08
CA GLY A 218 -12.76 -2.55 12.77
C GLY A 218 -13.26 -1.22 12.17
N GLU A 219 -13.35 -0.18 12.97
CA GLU A 219 -13.76 1.19 12.58
C GLU A 219 -12.60 2.19 12.62
N GLU A 220 -11.37 1.69 12.82
CA GLU A 220 -10.16 2.49 12.99
C GLU A 220 -9.37 2.60 11.70
N PHE A 221 -8.93 3.82 11.41
CA PHE A 221 -8.04 4.13 10.28
C PHE A 221 -6.76 4.75 10.79
N CYS A 222 -5.69 4.61 10.01
CA CYS A 222 -4.41 5.22 10.32
C CYS A 222 -3.85 5.89 9.07
N ALA A 223 -3.34 7.12 9.23
CA ALA A 223 -2.59 7.82 8.20
C ALA A 223 -1.16 8.09 8.69
N ILE A 224 -0.17 7.65 7.90
CA ILE A 224 1.25 7.94 8.10
C ILE A 224 1.61 9.10 7.19
N LEU A 225 2.15 10.17 7.75
CA LEU A 225 2.40 11.45 7.08
C LEU A 225 3.90 11.77 7.10
N PRO A 226 4.67 11.34 6.07
CA PRO A 226 6.08 11.70 5.95
C PRO A 226 6.25 13.21 5.79
N GLU A 227 7.39 13.73 6.27
CA GLU A 227 7.77 15.15 6.16
C GLU A 227 6.69 16.10 6.68
N THR A 228 6.02 15.69 7.76
CA THR A 228 4.88 16.43 8.33
C THR A 228 5.06 16.59 9.84
N SER A 229 5.08 17.84 10.30
CA SER A 229 5.16 18.16 11.73
C SER A 229 3.85 17.89 12.45
N LEU A 230 3.87 17.77 13.78
CA LEU A 230 2.69 17.54 14.61
C LEU A 230 1.57 18.57 14.35
N LEU A 231 1.93 19.85 14.28
CA LEU A 231 0.96 20.92 14.01
C LEU A 231 0.34 20.81 12.60
N SER A 232 1.15 20.43 11.61
CA SER A 232 0.67 20.20 10.26
C SER A 232 -0.24 18.97 10.17
N ALA A 233 0.11 17.90 10.89
CA ALA A 233 -0.72 16.70 11.01
C ALA A 233 -2.06 17.01 11.68
N ALA A 234 -2.05 17.80 12.75
CA ALA A 234 -3.29 18.24 13.42
C ALA A 234 -4.20 19.06 12.49
N ARG A 235 -3.64 19.93 11.63
CA ARG A 235 -4.42 20.65 10.60
C ARG A 235 -5.04 19.70 9.57
N ILE A 236 -4.26 18.76 9.07
CA ILE A 236 -4.77 17.73 8.14
C ILE A 236 -5.91 16.96 8.82
N GLY A 237 -5.71 16.56 10.08
CA GLY A 237 -6.73 15.90 10.89
C GLY A 237 -8.01 16.72 10.99
N GLU A 238 -7.93 18.02 11.26
CA GLU A 238 -9.11 18.89 11.38
C GLU A 238 -9.84 19.05 10.04
N GLU A 239 -9.12 19.14 8.93
CA GLU A 239 -9.72 19.15 7.60
C GLU A 239 -10.45 17.82 7.29
N LEU A 240 -9.84 16.69 7.61
CA LEU A 240 -10.47 15.37 7.46
C LEU A 240 -11.73 15.26 8.32
N ARG A 241 -11.65 15.66 9.59
CA ARG A 241 -12.79 15.67 10.50
C ARG A 241 -13.96 16.53 9.96
N ALA A 242 -13.66 17.73 9.49
CA ALA A 242 -14.66 18.65 8.94
C ALA A 242 -15.31 18.09 7.67
N LEU A 243 -14.52 17.50 6.75
CA LEU A 243 -15.03 16.86 5.54
C LEU A 243 -15.99 15.71 5.87
N VAL A 244 -15.63 14.85 6.83
CA VAL A 244 -16.47 13.73 7.25
C VAL A 244 -17.75 14.22 7.93
N ALA A 245 -17.66 15.19 8.86
CA ALA A 245 -18.82 15.73 9.54
C ALA A 245 -19.82 16.42 8.59
N ALA A 246 -19.33 17.02 7.50
CA ALA A 246 -20.17 17.64 6.47
C ALA A 246 -20.76 16.63 5.48
N HIS A 247 -20.21 15.41 5.39
CA HIS A 247 -20.64 14.40 4.42
C HIS A 247 -21.89 13.67 4.87
N SER A 248 -22.73 13.31 3.90
CA SER A 248 -23.90 12.45 4.13
C SER A 248 -23.66 11.13 3.40
N PHE A 249 -23.41 10.09 4.17
CA PHE A 249 -23.24 8.74 3.63
C PHE A 249 -24.60 8.17 3.24
N VAL A 250 -24.67 7.53 2.08
CA VAL A 250 -25.91 6.94 1.57
C VAL A 250 -25.78 5.42 1.63
N SER A 251 -26.76 4.78 2.25
CA SER A 251 -26.90 3.32 2.23
C SER A 251 -28.40 3.02 2.03
N GLU A 252 -28.72 2.36 0.91
CA GLU A 252 -30.09 2.18 0.47
C GLU A 252 -30.85 3.54 0.48
N ASP A 253 -31.97 3.65 1.19
CA ASP A 253 -32.76 4.88 1.30
C ASP A 253 -32.34 5.78 2.48
N HIS A 254 -31.30 5.42 3.24
CA HIS A 254 -30.89 6.13 4.44
C HIS A 254 -29.71 7.08 4.18
N LYS A 255 -29.85 8.31 4.71
CA LYS A 255 -28.77 9.29 4.80
C LYS A 255 -28.18 9.26 6.20
N ILE A 256 -26.96 8.75 6.33
CA ILE A 256 -26.28 8.55 7.61
C ILE A 256 -25.23 9.64 7.77
N ARG A 257 -25.27 10.36 8.89
CA ARG A 257 -24.23 11.31 9.26
C ARG A 257 -23.36 10.70 10.33
N VAL A 258 -22.06 10.81 10.14
CA VAL A 258 -21.06 10.32 11.10
C VAL A 258 -20.04 11.41 11.39
N THR A 259 -19.41 11.31 12.53
CA THR A 259 -18.23 12.10 12.88
C THR A 259 -17.07 11.17 13.17
N ILE A 260 -15.86 11.70 13.19
CA ILE A 260 -14.66 10.98 13.54
C ILE A 260 -13.90 11.71 14.64
N SER A 261 -13.31 10.95 15.55
CA SER A 261 -12.31 11.44 16.49
C SER A 261 -10.92 11.10 15.95
N ILE A 262 -9.97 12.00 16.15
CA ILE A 262 -8.61 11.86 15.62
C ILE A 262 -7.59 12.17 16.71
N GLY A 263 -6.58 11.30 16.82
CA GLY A 263 -5.38 11.56 17.61
C GLY A 263 -4.17 11.72 16.69
N ALA A 264 -3.38 12.76 16.89
CA ALA A 264 -2.15 12.99 16.17
C ALA A 264 -0.93 12.74 17.08
N GLY A 265 0.06 11.99 16.57
CA GLY A 265 1.36 11.79 17.18
C GLY A 265 2.48 12.12 16.20
N ALA A 266 3.61 12.60 16.68
CA ALA A 266 4.79 12.85 15.88
C ALA A 266 5.98 12.04 16.38
N LEU A 267 6.89 11.70 15.46
CA LEU A 267 8.11 10.95 15.78
C LEU A 267 9.05 11.82 16.61
N GLU A 268 9.37 11.37 17.81
CA GLU A 268 10.37 11.95 18.68
C GLU A 268 11.65 11.11 18.72
N ALA A 269 12.71 11.68 19.30
CA ALA A 269 13.97 10.97 19.45
C ALA A 269 13.81 9.70 20.30
N GLY A 270 14.31 8.57 19.80
CA GLY A 270 14.25 7.28 20.49
C GLY A 270 12.94 6.49 20.28
N MET A 271 11.87 7.07 19.75
CA MET A 271 10.61 6.36 19.52
C MET A 271 10.73 5.28 18.44
N ASP A 272 10.25 4.09 18.69
CA ASP A 272 9.98 3.07 17.68
C ASP A 272 8.55 3.23 17.09
N ALA A 273 8.19 2.38 16.16
CA ALA A 273 6.85 2.38 15.53
C ALA A 273 5.73 2.21 16.55
N ALA A 274 5.93 1.32 17.53
CA ALA A 274 4.94 1.06 18.57
C ALA A 274 4.74 2.27 19.50
N ALA A 275 5.81 3.00 19.82
CA ALA A 275 5.73 4.21 20.62
C ALA A 275 5.01 5.35 19.87
N LEU A 276 5.26 5.50 18.58
CA LEU A 276 4.58 6.50 17.75
C LEU A 276 3.09 6.22 17.60
N TYR A 277 2.70 4.96 17.37
CA TYR A 277 1.29 4.57 17.39
C TYR A 277 0.63 4.84 18.74
N ARG A 278 1.29 4.49 19.87
CA ARG A 278 0.74 4.76 21.21
C ARG A 278 0.52 6.25 21.45
N ALA A 279 1.46 7.10 21.05
CA ALA A 279 1.31 8.55 21.18
C ALA A 279 0.05 9.07 20.45
N ALA A 280 -0.18 8.61 19.22
CA ALA A 280 -1.39 8.97 18.46
C ALA A 280 -2.66 8.37 19.08
N ASP A 281 -2.63 7.13 19.57
CA ASP A 281 -3.77 6.44 20.19
C ASP A 281 -4.18 7.10 21.52
N GLU A 282 -3.21 7.53 22.36
CA GLU A 282 -3.50 8.30 23.58
C GLU A 282 -4.24 9.60 23.28
N MET A 283 -3.88 10.28 22.19
CA MET A 283 -4.57 11.49 21.74
C MET A 283 -5.96 11.17 21.16
N LEU A 284 -6.12 10.06 20.44
CA LEU A 284 -7.42 9.58 19.99
C LEU A 284 -8.34 9.27 21.18
N TYR A 285 -7.83 8.58 22.17
CA TYR A 285 -8.56 8.31 23.41
C TYR A 285 -9.00 9.60 24.12
N LYS A 286 -8.11 10.59 24.20
CA LYS A 286 -8.44 11.93 24.74
C LYS A 286 -9.55 12.59 23.92
N ALA A 287 -9.49 12.54 22.58
CA ALA A 287 -10.53 13.09 21.71
C ALA A 287 -11.90 12.45 22.00
N LYS A 288 -11.95 11.11 22.08
CA LYS A 288 -13.17 10.35 22.42
C LYS A 288 -13.74 10.72 23.80
N ARG A 289 -12.87 10.88 24.83
CA ARG A 289 -13.28 11.22 26.19
C ARG A 289 -13.75 12.67 26.35
N THR A 290 -13.23 13.59 25.58
CA THR A 290 -13.52 15.03 25.70
C THR A 290 -14.64 15.51 24.78
N GLY A 291 -15.50 14.60 24.28
CA GLY A 291 -16.72 14.95 23.55
C GLY A 291 -16.75 14.54 22.09
N ARG A 292 -15.75 13.77 21.62
CA ARG A 292 -15.67 13.27 20.23
C ARG A 292 -15.65 14.37 19.16
N ASN A 293 -15.71 13.99 17.87
CA ASN A 293 -15.71 14.89 16.72
C ASN A 293 -14.67 16.00 16.83
N LYS A 294 -13.42 15.64 17.11
CA LYS A 294 -12.30 16.55 17.29
C LYS A 294 -10.95 15.90 17.04
N VAL A 295 -9.94 16.73 16.88
CA VAL A 295 -8.54 16.35 16.86
C VAL A 295 -7.89 16.66 18.19
N CYS A 296 -7.10 15.72 18.75
CA CYS A 296 -6.20 15.97 19.87
C CYS A 296 -4.76 15.67 19.41
N HIS A 297 -3.81 16.42 19.95
CA HIS A 297 -2.38 16.28 19.70
C HIS A 297 -1.54 16.75 20.89
#